data_7002817c9fc58c96469a0434f69b6282
#
_entry.id   7002817c9fc58c96469a0434f69b6282
#
_cell.length_a   1.000
_cell.length_b   1.000
_cell.length_c   1.000
_cell.angle_alpha   90.00
_cell.angle_beta   90.00
_cell.angle_gamma   90.00
#
_symmetry.space_group_name_H-M   'P 1'
#
loop_
_entity.id
_entity.type
_entity.pdbx_description
1 polymer ?
#
loop_
_entity_poly.entity_id
_entity_poly.type
_entity_poly.pdbx_seq_one_letter_code
_entity_poly.pdbx_strand_id
1 'polypeptide(L)'
;MSGAEKSPGVEAVAEVRAVGAFVLWLKAAATLIAIAAVVASYFALLDNARVQARARAEENMRSVSVALAQHIERTIEQADQIGRVMRLQYVRGEKFASFARLYKEIDPDLYTQFALIDQTGVSVFSTVPGSKPVDLSDRKHFRVHADGDGRDFLYISEPLVGRVSKKLTLQLSRRVDSLAGKFLGVTVISINPEEFTSVYRRLVGDAGVVGVSGFDGIVRIRVDKNGFTFGQDVSKFSWFGSILASDHGFVEIQSPIDGVRRLLAFQQIPKLSMYVTVQLSFAEIESKYISAYVSYMPATAALIVLILLLLFFLSVRTQVLNRRLARSNIDLTRSIALAKQAEESKSQFFANISHELRTPLHGILGHSQLLTLETLPEEAMESAESIHQNAKHLLEIVNDVLDLSKAELGVQLAEMSQVTVRALFDEIVKLHAADAAQRGLALNLRVDPEVPELVVTDATLLKQILHNLVSNALKFTDKGSVSVRVVVNAAHLLVEVKDTGRGISVEDQGRVFNSYTQVQQLEIRTIRGTGLGLSLARQLASLLGGEIGLSSRLGEGSIFWLTLPLRSMEAAISEGKQ
;
A
#
# COMPACT_ATOMS: atom_id res chain seq x y z
N MET A 1 -6.79 -54.25 -28.28
CA MET A 1 -7.24 -53.36 -27.23
C MET A 1 -6.00 -52.68 -26.68
N SER A 2 -5.71 -51.48 -27.17
CA SER A 2 -4.50 -50.71 -26.78
C SER A 2 -4.89 -49.77 -25.62
N GLY A 3 -4.48 -50.14 -24.42
CA GLY A 3 -4.53 -49.23 -23.26
C GLY A 3 -3.37 -48.23 -23.36
N ALA A 4 -3.66 -46.98 -23.71
CA ALA A 4 -2.69 -45.91 -23.65
C ALA A 4 -2.44 -45.56 -22.17
N GLU A 5 -1.32 -46.05 -21.60
CA GLU A 5 -0.78 -45.57 -20.34
C GLU A 5 -0.51 -44.07 -20.46
N LYS A 6 -1.33 -43.26 -19.77
CA LYS A 6 -1.07 -41.83 -19.62
C LYS A 6 0.23 -41.66 -18.83
N SER A 7 1.19 -40.96 -19.41
CA SER A 7 2.48 -40.68 -18.75
C SER A 7 2.26 -39.98 -17.42
N PRO A 8 2.93 -40.39 -16.31
CA PRO A 8 2.73 -39.85 -14.97
C PRO A 8 2.99 -38.32 -14.84
N GLY A 9 3.67 -37.74 -15.82
CA GLY A 9 3.88 -36.27 -15.88
C GLY A 9 2.65 -35.46 -16.30
N VAL A 10 1.69 -36.05 -17.05
CA VAL A 10 0.49 -35.34 -17.51
C VAL A 10 -0.54 -35.23 -16.38
N GLU A 11 -0.65 -36.25 -15.52
CA GLU A 11 -1.55 -36.24 -14.36
C GLU A 11 -1.07 -35.26 -13.28
N ALA A 12 0.22 -35.21 -12.96
CA ALA A 12 0.80 -34.25 -12.02
C ALA A 12 0.60 -32.78 -12.45
N VAL A 13 0.71 -32.49 -13.74
CA VAL A 13 0.45 -31.15 -14.29
C VAL A 13 -1.03 -30.78 -14.23
N ALA A 14 -1.94 -31.74 -14.43
CA ALA A 14 -3.37 -31.52 -14.32
C ALA A 14 -3.79 -31.26 -12.85
N GLU A 15 -3.26 -32.00 -11.89
CA GLU A 15 -3.50 -31.76 -10.45
C GLU A 15 -3.01 -30.39 -9.98
N VAL A 16 -1.82 -29.96 -10.36
CA VAL A 16 -1.29 -28.62 -10.03
C VAL A 16 -2.15 -27.51 -10.64
N ARG A 17 -2.69 -27.72 -11.85
CA ARG A 17 -3.64 -26.76 -12.46
C ARG A 17 -4.97 -26.72 -11.70
N ALA A 18 -5.53 -27.86 -11.31
CA ALA A 18 -6.77 -27.97 -10.55
C ALA A 18 -6.66 -27.29 -9.17
N VAL A 19 -5.60 -27.56 -8.43
CA VAL A 19 -5.31 -26.90 -7.14
C VAL A 19 -5.16 -25.37 -7.32
N GLY A 20 -4.49 -24.95 -8.39
CA GLY A 20 -4.32 -23.53 -8.68
C GLY A 20 -5.64 -22.82 -9.05
N ALA A 21 -6.55 -23.47 -9.76
CA ALA A 21 -7.88 -22.96 -10.07
C ALA A 21 -8.77 -22.91 -8.81
N PHE A 22 -8.71 -23.93 -7.97
CA PHE A 22 -9.42 -24.00 -6.68
C PHE A 22 -9.02 -22.86 -5.73
N VAL A 23 -7.73 -22.61 -5.57
CA VAL A 23 -7.23 -21.49 -4.76
C VAL A 23 -7.70 -20.13 -5.30
N LEU A 24 -7.72 -19.95 -6.61
CA LEU A 24 -8.23 -18.73 -7.24
C LEU A 24 -9.73 -18.55 -6.98
N TRP A 25 -10.50 -19.62 -7.12
CA TRP A 25 -11.94 -19.63 -6.84
C TRP A 25 -12.22 -19.31 -5.35
N LEU A 26 -11.44 -19.87 -4.42
CA LEU A 26 -11.54 -19.59 -2.99
C LEU A 26 -11.28 -18.11 -2.67
N LYS A 27 -10.27 -17.51 -3.30
CA LYS A 27 -9.97 -16.07 -3.17
C LYS A 27 -11.08 -15.20 -3.74
N ALA A 28 -11.64 -15.55 -4.89
CA ALA A 28 -12.75 -14.84 -5.48
C ALA A 28 -14.00 -14.91 -4.59
N ALA A 29 -14.33 -16.09 -4.08
CA ALA A 29 -15.44 -16.30 -3.16
C ALA A 29 -15.26 -15.49 -1.86
N ALA A 30 -14.08 -15.52 -1.26
CA ALA A 30 -13.78 -14.73 -0.06
C ALA A 30 -13.91 -13.22 -0.29
N THR A 31 -13.46 -12.73 -1.46
CA THR A 31 -13.59 -11.31 -1.83
C THR A 31 -15.05 -10.93 -2.04
N LEU A 32 -15.85 -11.77 -2.70
CA LEU A 32 -17.29 -11.56 -2.88
C LEU A 32 -18.04 -11.53 -1.55
N ILE A 33 -17.72 -12.45 -0.63
CA ILE A 33 -18.31 -12.48 0.72
C ILE A 33 -17.95 -11.18 1.48
N ALA A 34 -16.71 -10.73 1.40
CA ALA A 34 -16.28 -9.47 2.03
C ALA A 34 -17.03 -8.26 1.44
N ILE A 35 -17.20 -8.19 0.13
CA ILE A 35 -17.99 -7.13 -0.54
C ILE A 35 -19.45 -7.19 -0.08
N ALA A 36 -20.07 -8.37 -0.06
CA ALA A 36 -21.45 -8.55 0.41
C ALA A 36 -21.62 -8.12 1.87
N ALA A 37 -20.64 -8.42 2.74
CA ALA A 37 -20.63 -7.98 4.13
C ALA A 37 -20.53 -6.44 4.26
N VAL A 38 -19.72 -5.78 3.44
CA VAL A 38 -19.64 -4.29 3.40
C VAL A 38 -20.98 -3.69 2.98
N VAL A 39 -21.61 -4.24 1.94
CA VAL A 39 -22.92 -3.77 1.46
C VAL A 39 -24.01 -3.98 2.52
N ALA A 40 -24.03 -5.14 3.16
CA ALA A 40 -24.99 -5.43 4.25
C ALA A 40 -24.79 -4.48 5.44
N SER A 41 -23.53 -4.24 5.84
CA SER A 41 -23.20 -3.28 6.90
C SER A 41 -23.61 -1.86 6.55
N TYR A 42 -23.45 -1.45 5.29
CA TYR A 42 -23.93 -0.14 4.82
C TYR A 42 -25.43 0.03 5.02
N PHE A 43 -26.25 -0.94 4.61
CA PHE A 43 -27.69 -0.88 4.78
C PHE A 43 -28.11 -0.92 6.26
N ALA A 44 -27.47 -1.73 7.08
CA ALA A 44 -27.71 -1.80 8.51
C ALA A 44 -27.40 -0.46 9.22
N LEU A 45 -26.28 0.18 8.86
CA LEU A 45 -25.91 1.49 9.39
C LEU A 45 -26.90 2.59 8.95
N LEU A 46 -27.36 2.54 7.70
CA LEU A 46 -28.34 3.47 7.17
C LEU A 46 -29.69 3.35 7.91
N ASP A 47 -30.15 2.13 8.14
CA ASP A 47 -31.39 1.87 8.88
C ASP A 47 -31.27 2.34 10.34
N ASN A 48 -30.17 2.02 11.00
CA ASN A 48 -29.90 2.51 12.36
C ASN A 48 -29.82 4.05 12.42
N ALA A 49 -29.22 4.70 11.43
CA ALA A 49 -29.19 6.15 11.34
C ALA A 49 -30.60 6.76 11.23
N ARG A 50 -31.49 6.13 10.46
CA ARG A 50 -32.89 6.55 10.36
C ARG A 50 -33.66 6.44 11.69
N VAL A 51 -33.48 5.33 12.39
CA VAL A 51 -34.09 5.12 13.71
C VAL A 51 -33.64 6.18 14.71
N GLN A 52 -32.31 6.43 14.77
CA GLN A 52 -31.73 7.44 15.65
C GLN A 52 -32.16 8.87 15.27
N ALA A 53 -32.25 9.18 13.99
CA ALA A 53 -32.70 10.47 13.49
C ALA A 53 -34.15 10.73 13.92
N ARG A 54 -35.04 9.73 13.81
CA ARG A 54 -36.40 9.79 14.26
C ARG A 54 -36.49 10.02 15.78
N ALA A 55 -35.76 9.25 16.58
CA ALA A 55 -35.78 9.40 18.04
C ALA A 55 -35.32 10.80 18.49
N ARG A 56 -34.26 11.36 17.86
CA ARG A 56 -33.80 12.73 18.14
C ARG A 56 -34.82 13.79 17.71
N ALA A 57 -35.48 13.58 16.57
CA ALA A 57 -36.53 14.48 16.13
C ALA A 57 -37.73 14.45 17.12
N GLU A 58 -38.15 13.27 17.56
CA GLU A 58 -39.21 13.08 18.54
C GLU A 58 -38.89 13.79 19.87
N GLU A 59 -37.67 13.62 20.39
CA GLU A 59 -37.22 14.28 21.63
C GLU A 59 -37.21 15.81 21.51
N ASN A 60 -36.68 16.34 20.41
CA ASN A 60 -36.69 17.78 20.15
C ASN A 60 -38.10 18.34 20.00
N MET A 61 -38.95 17.66 19.22
CA MET A 61 -40.37 18.06 19.02
C MET A 61 -41.15 18.01 20.33
N ARG A 62 -40.95 17.01 21.18
CA ARG A 62 -41.54 16.90 22.52
C ARG A 62 -41.14 18.10 23.37
N SER A 63 -39.85 18.41 23.45
CA SER A 63 -39.34 19.53 24.24
C SER A 63 -39.95 20.86 23.79
N VAL A 64 -40.02 21.08 22.47
CA VAL A 64 -40.65 22.30 21.91
C VAL A 64 -42.15 22.33 22.18
N SER A 65 -42.89 21.22 22.04
CA SER A 65 -44.33 21.19 22.28
C SER A 65 -44.67 21.44 23.75
N VAL A 66 -43.93 20.89 24.70
CA VAL A 66 -44.07 21.13 26.13
C VAL A 66 -43.82 22.61 26.46
N ALA A 67 -42.71 23.16 25.95
CA ALA A 67 -42.37 24.57 26.18
C ALA A 67 -43.43 25.52 25.60
N LEU A 68 -43.94 25.23 24.41
CA LEU A 68 -45.02 25.99 23.78
C LEU A 68 -46.31 25.89 24.58
N ALA A 69 -46.70 24.70 25.03
CA ALA A 69 -47.91 24.52 25.85
C ALA A 69 -47.86 25.33 27.14
N GLN A 70 -46.73 25.28 27.85
CA GLN A 70 -46.50 26.06 29.07
C GLN A 70 -46.53 27.59 28.82
N HIS A 71 -45.92 28.02 27.71
CA HIS A 71 -45.94 29.43 27.33
C HIS A 71 -47.37 29.92 27.06
N ILE A 72 -48.14 29.17 26.26
CA ILE A 72 -49.53 29.51 25.95
C ILE A 72 -50.39 29.52 27.23
N GLU A 73 -50.28 28.50 28.08
CA GLU A 73 -50.99 28.42 29.35
C GLU A 73 -50.73 29.68 30.19
N ARG A 74 -49.48 30.04 30.40
CA ARG A 74 -49.10 31.25 31.19
C ARG A 74 -49.63 32.54 30.57
N THR A 75 -49.50 32.68 29.24
CA THR A 75 -49.96 33.89 28.54
C THR A 75 -51.47 34.06 28.64
N ILE A 76 -52.21 32.98 28.47
CA ILE A 76 -53.66 33.00 28.62
C ILE A 76 -54.10 33.24 30.08
N GLU A 77 -53.39 32.62 31.05
CA GLU A 77 -53.66 32.88 32.50
C GLU A 77 -53.39 34.36 32.85
N GLN A 78 -52.31 34.97 32.34
CA GLN A 78 -52.04 36.40 32.54
C GLN A 78 -53.15 37.27 31.93
N ALA A 79 -53.55 36.96 30.69
CA ALA A 79 -54.67 37.66 30.07
C ALA A 79 -56.02 37.49 30.86
N ASP A 80 -56.28 36.29 31.37
CA ASP A 80 -57.45 36.01 32.18
C ASP A 80 -57.42 36.80 33.49
N GLN A 81 -56.25 36.93 34.14
CA GLN A 81 -56.12 37.76 35.35
C GLN A 81 -56.47 39.23 35.08
N ILE A 82 -55.98 39.80 33.94
CA ILE A 82 -56.39 41.16 33.52
C ILE A 82 -57.89 41.25 33.38
N GLY A 83 -58.53 40.30 32.69
CA GLY A 83 -59.98 40.25 32.55
C GLY A 83 -60.73 40.19 33.88
N ARG A 84 -60.25 39.43 34.85
CA ARG A 84 -60.79 39.36 36.22
C ARG A 84 -60.68 40.67 36.97
N VAL A 85 -59.55 41.37 36.86
CA VAL A 85 -59.36 42.70 37.48
C VAL A 85 -60.29 43.72 36.83
N MET A 86 -60.42 43.71 35.49
CA MET A 86 -61.41 44.55 34.78
C MET A 86 -62.81 44.31 35.26
N ARG A 87 -63.25 43.05 35.47
CA ARG A 87 -64.53 42.66 35.99
C ARG A 87 -64.77 43.24 37.37
N LEU A 88 -63.81 43.14 38.30
CA LEU A 88 -63.93 43.69 39.66
C LEU A 88 -64.12 45.19 39.66
N GLN A 89 -63.35 45.94 38.86
CA GLN A 89 -63.45 47.39 38.73
C GLN A 89 -64.85 47.81 38.17
N TYR A 90 -65.31 47.07 37.13
CA TYR A 90 -66.66 47.35 36.56
C TYR A 90 -67.74 47.18 37.58
N VAL A 91 -67.77 46.07 38.34
CA VAL A 91 -68.72 45.80 39.38
C VAL A 91 -68.72 46.87 40.50
N ARG A 92 -67.54 47.46 40.78
CA ARG A 92 -67.38 48.56 41.77
C ARG A 92 -67.70 49.94 41.24
N GLY A 93 -67.99 50.07 39.93
CA GLY A 93 -68.29 51.35 39.29
C GLY A 93 -67.04 52.24 39.11
N GLU A 94 -65.85 51.63 39.13
CA GLU A 94 -64.53 52.35 38.96
C GLU A 94 -64.31 52.76 37.51
N LYS A 95 -63.55 53.87 37.28
CA LYS A 95 -63.21 54.34 35.95
C LYS A 95 -62.14 53.49 35.32
N PHE A 96 -62.25 53.12 34.01
CA PHE A 96 -61.35 52.31 33.27
C PHE A 96 -60.07 53.03 32.82
N ALA A 97 -59.81 54.25 33.25
CA ALA A 97 -58.58 54.99 32.87
C ALA A 97 -57.28 54.28 33.25
N SER A 98 -57.31 53.46 34.30
CA SER A 98 -56.16 52.60 34.69
C SER A 98 -55.86 51.53 33.65
N PHE A 99 -56.84 50.93 32.99
CA PHE A 99 -56.66 49.94 31.97
C PHE A 99 -56.16 50.53 30.64
N ALA A 100 -56.57 51.75 30.33
CA ALA A 100 -56.00 52.46 29.17
C ALA A 100 -54.48 52.76 29.35
N ARG A 101 -54.03 53.00 30.60
CA ARG A 101 -52.61 53.18 30.98
C ARG A 101 -51.93 51.82 30.97
N LEU A 102 -52.45 50.83 31.66
CA LEU A 102 -51.90 49.45 31.69
C LEU A 102 -51.67 48.89 30.27
N TYR A 103 -52.68 49.08 29.38
CA TYR A 103 -52.54 48.64 27.98
C TYR A 103 -51.34 49.24 27.25
N LYS A 104 -50.96 50.46 27.57
CA LYS A 104 -49.77 51.11 26.97
C LYS A 104 -48.42 50.57 27.53
N GLU A 105 -48.48 49.99 28.70
CA GLU A 105 -47.31 49.45 29.42
C GLU A 105 -47.08 47.96 29.17
N ILE A 106 -48.14 47.26 28.69
CA ILE A 106 -48.05 45.81 28.36
C ILE A 106 -47.68 45.64 26.90
N ASP A 107 -47.20 44.48 26.53
CA ASP A 107 -46.82 44.08 25.19
C ASP A 107 -47.93 44.38 24.14
N PRO A 108 -47.79 45.44 23.32
CA PRO A 108 -48.79 45.85 22.36
C PRO A 108 -48.87 44.93 21.14
N ASP A 109 -47.88 44.07 20.90
CA ASP A 109 -47.85 43.11 19.80
C ASP A 109 -48.70 41.89 20.18
N LEU A 110 -48.69 41.49 21.46
CA LEU A 110 -49.50 40.39 21.99
C LEU A 110 -50.95 40.79 22.25
N TYR A 111 -51.18 41.92 22.95
CA TYR A 111 -52.52 42.37 23.34
C TYR A 111 -53.07 43.40 22.36
N THR A 112 -54.06 43.01 21.58
CA THR A 112 -54.65 43.88 20.56
C THR A 112 -55.74 44.82 21.14
N GLN A 113 -56.47 44.39 22.14
CA GLN A 113 -57.56 45.16 22.75
C GLN A 113 -57.97 44.60 24.10
N PHE A 114 -58.32 45.49 25.06
CA PHE A 114 -59.16 45.18 26.24
C PHE A 114 -60.46 45.86 26.04
N ALA A 115 -61.55 45.14 26.28
CA ALA A 115 -62.93 45.66 26.11
C ALA A 115 -63.84 45.14 27.18
N LEU A 116 -64.92 45.92 27.40
CA LEU A 116 -66.10 45.54 28.20
C LEU A 116 -67.31 45.67 27.31
N ILE A 117 -68.13 44.65 27.31
CA ILE A 117 -69.43 44.58 26.65
C ILE A 117 -70.47 44.56 27.73
N ASP A 118 -71.49 45.42 27.67
CA ASP A 118 -72.57 45.46 28.63
C ASP A 118 -73.58 44.33 28.43
N GLN A 119 -74.64 44.31 29.30
CA GLN A 119 -75.66 43.28 29.27
C GLN A 119 -76.49 43.26 27.97
N THR A 120 -76.47 44.37 27.20
CA THR A 120 -77.22 44.48 25.92
C THR A 120 -76.36 44.03 24.73
N GLY A 121 -75.06 43.72 24.95
CA GLY A 121 -74.14 43.32 23.91
C GLY A 121 -73.38 44.50 23.28
N VAL A 122 -73.49 45.72 23.83
CA VAL A 122 -72.82 46.92 23.32
C VAL A 122 -71.49 47.10 24.03
N SER A 123 -70.38 47.37 23.28
CA SER A 123 -69.08 47.66 23.87
C SER A 123 -69.11 49.05 24.55
N VAL A 124 -68.92 49.05 25.87
CA VAL A 124 -68.93 50.29 26.70
C VAL A 124 -67.55 50.79 27.04
N PHE A 125 -66.58 49.96 26.88
CA PHE A 125 -65.15 50.31 27.05
C PHE A 125 -64.26 49.58 26.02
N SER A 126 -63.28 50.26 25.51
CA SER A 126 -62.25 49.70 24.65
C SER A 126 -60.96 50.50 24.79
N THR A 127 -59.80 49.77 24.78
CA THR A 127 -58.46 50.37 24.74
C THR A 127 -58.01 50.83 23.33
N VAL A 128 -58.80 50.49 22.31
CA VAL A 128 -58.54 50.96 20.94
C VAL A 128 -58.82 52.45 20.86
N PRO A 129 -57.88 53.31 20.52
CA PRO A 129 -58.09 54.75 20.49
C PRO A 129 -59.16 55.18 19.50
N GLY A 130 -60.07 56.08 19.96
CA GLY A 130 -61.15 56.59 19.12
C GLY A 130 -62.27 55.58 18.82
N SER A 131 -62.32 54.46 19.50
CA SER A 131 -63.40 53.48 19.32
C SER A 131 -64.77 54.02 19.77
N LYS A 132 -65.80 53.79 18.96
CA LYS A 132 -67.19 54.07 19.29
C LYS A 132 -67.84 52.81 19.84
N PRO A 133 -68.96 52.94 20.63
CA PRO A 133 -69.72 51.79 20.99
C PRO A 133 -70.18 50.99 19.79
N VAL A 134 -69.96 49.67 19.83
CA VAL A 134 -70.27 48.73 18.73
C VAL A 134 -71.10 47.58 19.30
N ASP A 135 -72.14 47.23 18.56
CA ASP A 135 -72.99 46.08 18.89
C ASP A 135 -72.21 44.77 18.58
N LEU A 136 -72.12 43.93 19.62
CA LEU A 136 -71.43 42.63 19.63
C LEU A 136 -72.35 41.52 20.15
N SER A 137 -73.67 41.79 20.26
CA SER A 137 -74.62 40.86 20.80
C SER A 137 -74.74 39.54 20.03
N ASP A 138 -74.37 39.52 18.73
CA ASP A 138 -74.37 38.34 17.89
C ASP A 138 -73.11 37.53 18.01
N ARG A 139 -72.07 38.05 18.69
CA ARG A 139 -70.74 37.40 18.76
C ARG A 139 -70.70 36.24 19.74
N LYS A 140 -70.13 35.11 19.36
CA LYS A 140 -70.04 33.86 20.15
C LYS A 140 -69.40 34.10 21.52
N HIS A 141 -68.38 34.92 21.62
CA HIS A 141 -67.65 35.26 22.84
C HIS A 141 -68.52 36.12 23.85
N PHE A 142 -69.60 36.73 23.36
CA PHE A 142 -70.62 37.36 24.21
C PHE A 142 -71.72 36.35 24.53
N ARG A 143 -72.30 35.72 23.51
CA ARG A 143 -73.44 34.84 23.64
C ARG A 143 -73.22 33.66 24.58
N VAL A 144 -72.05 33.06 24.57
CA VAL A 144 -71.72 31.92 25.42
C VAL A 144 -71.84 32.24 26.90
N HIS A 145 -71.72 33.52 27.28
CA HIS A 145 -71.93 33.99 28.63
C HIS A 145 -73.30 34.56 28.87
N ALA A 146 -73.94 35.21 27.90
CA ALA A 146 -75.28 35.79 28.01
C ALA A 146 -76.36 34.72 28.02
N ASP A 147 -76.27 33.74 27.13
CA ASP A 147 -77.22 32.64 26.96
C ASP A 147 -76.89 31.42 27.86
N GLY A 148 -75.77 31.46 28.60
CA GLY A 148 -75.25 30.35 29.40
C GLY A 148 -75.94 30.21 30.77
N ASP A 149 -75.59 29.13 31.47
CA ASP A 149 -76.14 28.73 32.76
C ASP A 149 -75.61 29.52 33.98
N GLY A 150 -74.93 30.64 33.75
CA GLY A 150 -74.44 31.53 34.81
C GLY A 150 -73.09 31.11 35.42
N ARG A 151 -72.48 30.04 34.94
CA ARG A 151 -71.17 29.61 35.42
C ARG A 151 -70.06 30.58 34.97
N ASP A 152 -69.11 30.86 35.87
CA ASP A 152 -67.92 31.64 35.56
C ASP A 152 -66.84 30.72 34.98
N PHE A 153 -66.60 30.85 33.69
CA PHE A 153 -65.53 30.16 32.99
C PHE A 153 -64.81 31.09 31.97
N LEU A 154 -63.58 30.77 31.64
CA LEU A 154 -62.90 31.44 30.58
C LEU A 154 -63.32 30.81 29.25
N TYR A 155 -63.85 31.60 28.33
CA TYR A 155 -64.11 31.19 26.96
C TYR A 155 -63.02 31.72 26.02
N ILE A 156 -62.49 30.84 25.22
CA ILE A 156 -61.45 31.16 24.19
C ILE A 156 -62.09 30.95 22.81
N SER A 157 -62.20 32.03 22.03
CA SER A 157 -62.91 31.97 20.76
C SER A 157 -62.11 31.26 19.67
N GLU A 158 -62.79 30.91 18.60
CA GLU A 158 -62.13 30.71 17.30
C GLU A 158 -61.49 32.04 16.86
N PRO A 159 -60.46 32.02 16.00
CA PRO A 159 -59.86 33.24 15.45
C PRO A 159 -60.89 34.02 14.66
N LEU A 160 -61.01 35.30 14.94
CA LEU A 160 -61.92 36.17 14.26
C LEU A 160 -61.39 37.58 14.06
N VAL A 161 -61.90 38.28 13.06
CA VAL A 161 -61.56 39.70 12.87
C VAL A 161 -62.38 40.52 13.83
N GLY A 162 -61.70 41.23 14.75
CA GLY A 162 -62.37 42.13 15.72
C GLY A 162 -63.12 43.24 15.03
N ARG A 163 -64.41 43.48 15.43
CA ARG A 163 -65.18 44.59 14.86
C ARG A 163 -64.61 45.95 15.20
N VAL A 164 -63.99 46.09 16.36
CA VAL A 164 -63.38 47.33 16.84
C VAL A 164 -61.92 47.43 16.41
N SER A 165 -61.10 46.42 16.68
CA SER A 165 -59.67 46.44 16.37
C SER A 165 -59.33 46.29 14.89
N LYS A 166 -60.29 45.70 14.08
CA LYS A 166 -60.03 45.34 12.66
C LYS A 166 -58.91 44.37 12.44
N LYS A 167 -58.36 43.77 13.50
CA LYS A 167 -57.27 42.81 13.48
C LYS A 167 -57.80 41.41 13.71
N LEU A 168 -57.05 40.41 13.19
CA LEU A 168 -57.30 39.02 13.54
C LEU A 168 -56.90 38.79 15.00
N THR A 169 -57.79 38.18 15.77
CA THR A 169 -57.59 38.02 17.21
C THR A 169 -58.26 36.76 17.72
N LEU A 170 -57.70 36.21 18.80
CA LEU A 170 -58.39 35.30 19.72
C LEU A 170 -59.09 36.14 20.84
N GLN A 171 -60.37 35.93 21.07
CA GLN A 171 -61.11 36.61 22.14
C GLN A 171 -61.15 35.73 23.37
N LEU A 172 -60.57 36.22 24.45
CA LEU A 172 -60.67 35.64 25.79
C LEU A 172 -61.78 36.40 26.53
N SER A 173 -62.83 35.72 26.86
CA SER A 173 -63.98 36.38 27.50
C SER A 173 -64.43 35.72 28.80
N ARG A 174 -64.86 36.58 29.74
CA ARG A 174 -65.48 36.16 31.02
C ARG A 174 -66.74 36.89 31.29
N ARG A 175 -67.64 36.16 31.91
CA ARG A 175 -68.92 36.69 32.42
C ARG A 175 -68.67 37.68 33.55
N VAL A 176 -69.44 38.75 33.56
CA VAL A 176 -69.47 39.75 34.61
C VAL A 176 -70.86 39.75 35.22
N ASP A 177 -70.93 39.44 36.52
CA ASP A 177 -72.20 39.48 37.28
C ASP A 177 -72.08 40.52 38.39
N SER A 178 -73.19 41.09 38.78
CA SER A 178 -73.33 41.93 39.98
C SER A 178 -73.09 41.10 41.24
N LEU A 179 -72.93 41.77 42.39
CA LEU A 179 -72.86 41.10 43.69
C LEU A 179 -74.13 40.26 44.01
N ALA A 180 -75.24 40.58 43.37
CA ALA A 180 -76.51 39.83 43.48
C ALA A 180 -76.69 38.73 42.43
N GLY A 181 -75.66 38.44 41.64
CA GLY A 181 -75.64 37.38 40.60
C GLY A 181 -76.36 37.76 39.29
N LYS A 182 -76.77 39.04 39.10
CA LYS A 182 -77.34 39.48 37.85
C LYS A 182 -76.27 39.72 36.79
N PHE A 183 -76.49 39.22 35.57
CA PHE A 183 -75.64 39.45 34.43
C PHE A 183 -75.47 40.93 34.11
N LEU A 184 -74.28 41.44 34.07
CA LEU A 184 -73.92 42.84 33.76
C LEU A 184 -73.22 42.98 32.44
N GLY A 185 -72.63 41.90 31.88
CA GLY A 185 -71.92 41.95 30.64
C GLY A 185 -70.74 40.97 30.59
N VAL A 186 -69.78 41.29 29.75
CA VAL A 186 -68.61 40.39 29.46
C VAL A 186 -67.32 41.24 29.35
N THR A 187 -66.27 40.82 30.06
CA THR A 187 -64.91 41.31 29.75
C THR A 187 -64.34 40.54 28.62
N VAL A 188 -63.60 41.24 27.75
CA VAL A 188 -62.95 40.64 26.58
C VAL A 188 -61.51 41.13 26.50
N ILE A 189 -60.55 40.18 26.40
CA ILE A 189 -59.16 40.40 26.09
C ILE A 189 -58.91 39.84 24.70
N SER A 190 -58.50 40.68 23.78
CA SER A 190 -58.16 40.27 22.42
C SER A 190 -56.64 40.06 22.28
N ILE A 191 -56.26 38.86 21.92
CA ILE A 191 -54.84 38.47 21.75
C ILE A 191 -54.54 38.24 20.28
N ASN A 192 -53.37 38.68 19.85
CA ASN A 192 -52.83 38.36 18.54
C ASN A 192 -52.34 36.90 18.50
N PRO A 193 -53.00 36.01 17.73
CA PRO A 193 -52.64 34.60 17.73
C PRO A 193 -51.26 34.33 17.10
N GLU A 194 -50.74 35.22 16.27
CA GLU A 194 -49.42 35.07 15.61
C GLU A 194 -48.29 35.08 16.62
N GLU A 195 -48.41 35.92 17.66
CA GLU A 195 -47.37 36.02 18.70
C GLU A 195 -47.17 34.76 19.52
N PHE A 196 -48.18 33.90 19.65
CA PHE A 196 -48.04 32.62 20.32
C PHE A 196 -47.04 31.69 19.64
N THR A 197 -46.87 31.81 18.35
CA THR A 197 -46.21 30.79 17.56
C THR A 197 -44.95 31.28 16.84
N SER A 198 -44.81 32.62 16.69
CA SER A 198 -43.70 33.24 15.95
C SER A 198 -42.29 32.85 16.48
N VAL A 199 -42.14 32.81 17.81
CA VAL A 199 -40.88 32.42 18.47
C VAL A 199 -40.56 30.94 18.22
N TYR A 200 -41.56 30.06 18.32
CA TYR A 200 -41.36 28.62 18.25
C TYR A 200 -41.14 28.11 16.84
N ARG A 201 -41.65 28.82 15.82
CA ARG A 201 -41.34 28.50 14.41
C ARG A 201 -39.84 28.49 14.14
N ARG A 202 -39.11 29.46 14.71
CA ARG A 202 -37.65 29.53 14.56
C ARG A 202 -36.90 28.36 15.19
N LEU A 203 -37.45 27.77 16.26
CA LEU A 203 -36.90 26.59 16.93
C LEU A 203 -37.08 25.30 16.15
N VAL A 204 -38.21 25.20 15.42
CA VAL A 204 -38.54 24.01 14.62
C VAL A 204 -37.88 24.03 13.24
N GLY A 205 -37.52 25.22 12.73
CA GLY A 205 -36.91 25.43 11.41
C GLY A 205 -37.95 25.82 10.35
N ASP A 206 -37.46 26.23 9.18
CA ASP A 206 -38.30 26.81 8.11
C ASP A 206 -39.33 25.84 7.52
N ALA A 207 -39.06 24.53 7.54
CA ALA A 207 -39.99 23.52 7.06
C ALA A 207 -40.89 22.94 8.16
N GLY A 208 -40.62 23.31 9.41
CA GLY A 208 -41.45 22.91 10.57
C GLY A 208 -42.76 23.66 10.62
N VAL A 209 -43.77 23.03 11.23
CA VAL A 209 -45.08 23.61 11.45
C VAL A 209 -45.41 23.61 12.94
N VAL A 210 -45.88 24.73 13.43
CA VAL A 210 -46.35 24.88 14.80
C VAL A 210 -47.81 25.26 14.77
N GLY A 211 -48.62 24.60 15.61
CA GLY A 211 -50.07 24.85 15.67
C GLY A 211 -50.62 24.83 17.06
N VAL A 212 -51.73 25.54 17.24
CA VAL A 212 -52.56 25.55 18.43
C VAL A 212 -54.01 25.29 18.01
N SER A 213 -54.66 24.33 18.63
CA SER A 213 -56.03 23.96 18.28
C SER A 213 -56.84 23.68 19.53
N GLY A 214 -58.15 23.85 19.43
CA GLY A 214 -59.08 23.48 20.50
C GLY A 214 -59.42 22.00 20.48
N PHE A 215 -59.98 21.49 21.59
CA PHE A 215 -60.56 20.15 21.65
C PHE A 215 -61.87 20.03 20.79
N ASP A 216 -62.35 21.16 20.28
CA ASP A 216 -63.41 21.23 19.27
C ASP A 216 -62.88 20.90 17.84
N GLY A 217 -61.56 20.68 17.69
CA GLY A 217 -60.97 20.39 16.43
C GLY A 217 -60.70 21.60 15.54
N ILE A 218 -61.02 22.82 16.03
CA ILE A 218 -60.78 24.04 15.25
C ILE A 218 -59.33 24.54 15.48
N VAL A 219 -58.57 24.73 14.41
CA VAL A 219 -57.24 25.31 14.46
C VAL A 219 -57.33 26.79 14.84
N ARG A 220 -56.75 27.16 15.99
CA ARG A 220 -56.66 28.55 16.45
C ARG A 220 -55.61 29.32 15.70
N ILE A 221 -54.47 28.71 15.51
CA ILE A 221 -53.42 29.19 14.65
C ILE A 221 -52.49 28.03 14.22
N ARG A 222 -52.04 28.07 13.00
CA ARG A 222 -50.99 27.21 12.45
C ARG A 222 -50.02 28.10 11.69
N VAL A 223 -48.75 27.96 11.98
CA VAL A 223 -47.68 28.73 11.34
C VAL A 223 -46.72 27.78 10.64
N ASP A 224 -46.46 28.05 9.37
CA ASP A 224 -45.46 27.36 8.54
C ASP A 224 -44.63 28.38 7.75
N LYS A 225 -43.81 27.92 6.82
CA LYS A 225 -42.97 28.78 5.99
C LYS A 225 -43.72 29.79 5.13
N ASN A 226 -44.99 29.54 4.83
CA ASN A 226 -45.86 30.39 3.99
C ASN A 226 -46.60 31.45 4.78
N GLY A 227 -46.47 31.45 6.12
CA GLY A 227 -47.18 32.34 7.02
C GLY A 227 -48.08 31.60 7.99
N PHE A 228 -49.20 32.21 8.38
CA PHE A 228 -50.13 31.62 9.31
C PHE A 228 -51.49 31.32 8.66
N THR A 229 -52.14 30.26 9.17
CA THR A 229 -53.49 29.83 8.80
C THR A 229 -54.31 29.53 10.06
N PHE A 230 -55.63 29.60 9.97
CA PHE A 230 -56.49 29.40 11.10
C PHE A 230 -57.91 28.98 10.65
N GLY A 231 -58.72 28.52 11.59
CA GLY A 231 -60.15 28.23 11.35
C GLY A 231 -60.41 26.89 10.64
N GLN A 232 -59.36 26.10 10.33
CA GLN A 232 -59.52 24.77 9.72
C GLN A 232 -60.11 23.81 10.75
N ASP A 233 -61.10 23.01 10.34
CA ASP A 233 -61.66 21.92 11.12
C ASP A 233 -60.89 20.63 10.88
N VAL A 234 -60.17 20.17 11.90
CA VAL A 234 -59.38 18.94 11.88
C VAL A 234 -60.06 17.79 12.63
N SER A 235 -61.26 18.00 13.16
CA SER A 235 -62.03 17.00 13.95
C SER A 235 -62.35 15.72 13.16
N LYS A 236 -62.44 15.82 11.84
CA LYS A 236 -62.84 14.73 10.94
C LYS A 236 -61.67 13.78 10.57
N PHE A 237 -60.47 14.11 10.94
CA PHE A 237 -59.31 13.29 10.59
C PHE A 237 -59.07 12.17 11.62
N SER A 238 -58.71 10.98 11.16
CA SER A 238 -58.56 9.78 12.00
C SER A 238 -57.57 9.95 13.16
N TRP A 239 -56.52 10.76 12.97
CA TRP A 239 -55.50 11.04 13.97
C TRP A 239 -55.99 11.97 15.10
N PHE A 240 -57.07 12.73 14.91
CA PHE A 240 -57.60 13.65 15.92
C PHE A 240 -58.07 12.92 17.20
N GLY A 241 -58.69 11.76 17.06
CA GLY A 241 -59.05 10.92 18.19
C GLY A 241 -57.88 10.51 19.07
N SER A 242 -56.72 10.26 18.46
CA SER A 242 -55.49 9.92 19.18
C SER A 242 -54.95 11.09 20.00
N ILE A 243 -55.13 12.34 19.52
CA ILE A 243 -54.75 13.55 20.25
C ILE A 243 -55.63 13.75 21.49
N LEU A 244 -56.93 13.44 21.40
CA LEU A 244 -57.83 13.57 22.53
C LEU A 244 -57.67 12.46 23.57
N ALA A 245 -57.16 11.31 23.18
CA ALA A 245 -57.01 10.13 24.03
C ALA A 245 -55.78 10.17 24.98
N SER A 246 -54.83 11.07 24.76
CA SER A 246 -53.59 11.15 25.54
C SER A 246 -53.18 12.59 25.76
N ASP A 247 -52.55 12.88 26.90
CA ASP A 247 -52.08 14.22 27.22
C ASP A 247 -50.96 14.70 26.30
N HIS A 248 -50.14 13.78 25.77
CA HIS A 248 -49.06 14.03 24.83
C HIS A 248 -48.76 12.79 23.99
N GLY A 249 -48.08 12.97 22.87
CA GLY A 249 -47.70 11.86 22.01
C GLY A 249 -47.23 12.28 20.64
N PHE A 250 -47.06 11.28 19.80
CA PHE A 250 -46.68 11.44 18.40
C PHE A 250 -47.69 10.73 17.50
N VAL A 251 -47.98 11.37 16.37
CA VAL A 251 -48.88 10.79 15.34
C VAL A 251 -48.27 11.07 13.98
N GLU A 252 -48.25 10.06 13.11
CA GLU A 252 -47.93 10.28 11.71
C GLU A 252 -49.21 10.76 10.98
N ILE A 253 -49.07 11.87 10.31
CA ILE A 253 -50.20 12.48 9.59
C ILE A 253 -49.82 12.75 8.13
N GLN A 254 -50.82 12.71 7.27
CA GLN A 254 -50.78 13.42 6.01
C GLN A 254 -51.57 14.72 6.21
N SER A 255 -50.86 15.85 6.14
CA SER A 255 -51.44 17.15 6.43
C SER A 255 -52.60 17.45 5.45
N PRO A 256 -53.78 17.76 5.95
CA PRO A 256 -54.93 18.07 5.09
C PRO A 256 -54.81 19.43 4.39
N ILE A 257 -53.84 20.25 4.81
CA ILE A 257 -53.68 21.62 4.33
C ILE A 257 -52.76 21.66 3.11
N ASP A 258 -51.66 20.90 3.13
CA ASP A 258 -50.64 20.94 2.10
C ASP A 258 -50.22 19.55 1.55
N GLY A 259 -50.89 18.47 2.01
CA GLY A 259 -50.65 17.11 1.54
C GLY A 259 -49.32 16.49 1.97
N VAL A 260 -48.48 17.17 2.79
CA VAL A 260 -47.17 16.70 3.20
C VAL A 260 -47.27 15.68 4.33
N ARG A 261 -46.57 14.55 4.19
CA ARG A 261 -46.49 13.55 5.26
C ARG A 261 -45.54 14.04 6.37
N ARG A 262 -46.07 14.12 7.60
CA ARG A 262 -45.35 14.66 8.75
C ARG A 262 -45.46 13.75 9.98
N LEU A 263 -44.43 13.83 10.80
CA LEU A 263 -44.51 13.44 12.20
C LEU A 263 -45.04 14.64 12.98
N LEU A 264 -46.11 14.44 13.76
CA LEU A 264 -46.74 15.43 14.60
C LEU A 264 -46.54 15.05 16.06
N ALA A 265 -45.85 15.91 16.82
CA ALA A 265 -45.86 15.86 18.28
C ALA A 265 -46.99 16.75 18.81
N PHE A 266 -47.70 16.30 19.83
CA PHE A 266 -48.73 17.09 20.48
C PHE A 266 -48.58 17.08 22.01
N GLN A 267 -49.05 18.18 22.61
CA GLN A 267 -49.16 18.36 24.06
C GLN A 267 -50.50 19.02 24.37
N GLN A 268 -51.32 18.38 25.18
CA GLN A 268 -52.57 18.97 25.63
C GLN A 268 -52.36 20.06 26.69
N ILE A 269 -53.31 21.03 26.73
CA ILE A 269 -53.47 22.04 27.77
C ILE A 269 -54.91 21.90 28.31
N PRO A 270 -55.15 20.92 29.19
CA PRO A 270 -56.53 20.56 29.60
C PRO A 270 -57.30 21.72 30.20
N LYS A 271 -56.63 22.57 30.98
CA LYS A 271 -57.26 23.76 31.60
C LYS A 271 -57.88 24.70 30.57
N LEU A 272 -57.34 24.75 29.36
CA LEU A 272 -57.79 25.62 28.29
C LEU A 272 -58.64 24.89 27.24
N SER A 273 -58.85 23.58 27.38
CA SER A 273 -59.45 22.71 26.36
C SER A 273 -58.77 22.88 24.98
N MET A 274 -57.48 22.96 25.00
CA MET A 274 -56.63 23.17 23.82
C MET A 274 -55.45 22.18 23.78
N TYR A 275 -54.82 22.08 22.63
CA TYR A 275 -53.58 21.37 22.47
C TYR A 275 -52.67 22.12 21.49
N VAL A 276 -51.37 21.92 21.66
CA VAL A 276 -50.35 22.42 20.74
C VAL A 276 -49.80 21.29 19.88
N THR A 277 -49.36 21.63 18.70
CA THR A 277 -48.71 20.69 17.78
C THR A 277 -47.41 21.25 17.26
N VAL A 278 -46.40 20.37 17.15
CA VAL A 278 -45.14 20.60 16.45
C VAL A 278 -45.02 19.54 15.39
N GLN A 279 -44.79 19.93 14.14
CA GLN A 279 -44.80 19.00 13.02
C GLN A 279 -43.53 19.17 12.20
N LEU A 280 -42.88 18.05 11.83
CA LEU A 280 -41.77 17.97 10.93
C LEU A 280 -42.06 17.01 9.78
N SER A 281 -41.69 17.37 8.56
CA SER A 281 -41.77 16.43 7.44
C SER A 281 -40.72 15.34 7.57
N PHE A 282 -40.99 14.12 7.09
CA PHE A 282 -40.01 13.06 7.06
C PHE A 282 -38.78 13.44 6.22
N ALA A 283 -38.95 14.19 5.13
CA ALA A 283 -37.85 14.70 4.33
C ALA A 283 -36.94 15.66 5.12
N GLU A 284 -37.52 16.47 6.02
CA GLU A 284 -36.76 17.37 6.88
C GLU A 284 -36.03 16.62 7.99
N ILE A 285 -36.66 15.62 8.59
CA ILE A 285 -36.00 14.72 9.56
C ILE A 285 -34.80 14.05 8.88
N GLU A 286 -34.94 13.54 7.66
CA GLU A 286 -33.86 12.95 6.89
C GLU A 286 -32.76 13.96 6.56
N SER A 287 -33.13 15.13 6.05
CA SER A 287 -32.17 16.18 5.72
C SER A 287 -31.39 16.68 6.93
N LYS A 288 -32.07 16.97 8.04
CA LYS A 288 -31.48 17.61 9.23
C LYS A 288 -30.62 16.64 10.06
N TYR A 289 -31.06 15.39 10.18
CA TYR A 289 -30.45 14.42 11.10
C TYR A 289 -29.64 13.30 10.43
N ILE A 290 -29.82 13.09 9.12
CA ILE A 290 -29.16 11.99 8.38
C ILE A 290 -28.13 12.50 7.38
N SER A 291 -28.35 13.65 6.74
CA SER A 291 -27.56 14.11 5.60
C SER A 291 -26.04 14.18 5.86
N ALA A 292 -25.64 14.62 7.05
CA ALA A 292 -24.22 14.76 7.40
C ALA A 292 -23.48 13.40 7.46
N TYR A 293 -24.18 12.32 7.83
CA TYR A 293 -23.56 10.99 7.94
C TYR A 293 -23.71 10.17 6.65
N VAL A 294 -24.87 10.26 6.01
CA VAL A 294 -25.22 9.44 4.84
C VAL A 294 -24.50 9.89 3.58
N SER A 295 -24.16 11.15 3.44
CA SER A 295 -23.47 11.68 2.25
C SER A 295 -22.06 11.07 2.07
N TYR A 296 -21.35 10.73 3.15
CA TYR A 296 -20.00 10.14 3.09
C TYR A 296 -20.00 8.60 3.05
N MET A 297 -21.08 7.94 3.49
CA MET A 297 -21.16 6.48 3.56
C MET A 297 -21.01 5.77 2.22
N PRO A 298 -21.62 6.19 1.11
CA PRO A 298 -21.44 5.51 -0.17
C PRO A 298 -20.01 5.65 -0.70
N ALA A 299 -19.38 6.78 -0.47
CA ALA A 299 -17.99 7.01 -0.89
C ALA A 299 -17.02 6.11 -0.10
N THR A 300 -17.22 5.97 1.22
CA THR A 300 -16.40 5.08 2.05
C THR A 300 -16.64 3.61 1.72
N ALA A 301 -17.85 3.19 1.49
CA ALA A 301 -18.18 1.83 1.04
C ALA A 301 -17.56 1.52 -0.33
N ALA A 302 -17.65 2.44 -1.28
CA ALA A 302 -17.03 2.30 -2.60
C ALA A 302 -15.50 2.21 -2.49
N LEU A 303 -14.88 3.02 -1.63
CA LEU A 303 -13.44 2.95 -1.38
C LEU A 303 -13.02 1.59 -0.80
N ILE A 304 -13.75 1.07 0.17
CA ILE A 304 -13.47 -0.26 0.75
C ILE A 304 -13.59 -1.35 -0.32
N VAL A 305 -14.63 -1.32 -1.13
CA VAL A 305 -14.80 -2.27 -2.25
C VAL A 305 -13.66 -2.17 -3.25
N LEU A 306 -13.24 -0.95 -3.59
CA LEU A 306 -12.10 -0.73 -4.49
C LEU A 306 -10.80 -1.31 -3.92
N ILE A 307 -10.54 -1.11 -2.62
CA ILE A 307 -9.38 -1.69 -1.92
C ILE A 307 -9.43 -3.23 -1.97
N LEU A 308 -10.59 -3.83 -1.70
CA LEU A 308 -10.75 -5.29 -1.76
C LEU A 308 -10.49 -5.84 -3.16
N LEU A 309 -10.97 -5.17 -4.20
CA LEU A 309 -10.72 -5.54 -5.59
C LEU A 309 -9.23 -5.39 -5.96
N LEU A 310 -8.58 -4.33 -5.50
CA LEU A 310 -7.15 -4.12 -5.72
C LEU A 310 -6.31 -5.20 -5.03
N LEU A 311 -6.63 -5.53 -3.78
CA LEU A 311 -5.96 -6.61 -3.03
C LEU A 311 -6.16 -7.97 -3.71
N PHE A 312 -7.35 -8.26 -4.20
CA PHE A 312 -7.62 -9.45 -5.00
C PHE A 312 -6.75 -9.48 -6.27
N PHE A 313 -6.73 -8.39 -7.04
CA PHE A 313 -5.93 -8.27 -8.26
C PHE A 313 -4.44 -8.47 -7.99
N LEU A 314 -3.89 -7.80 -6.97
CA LEU A 314 -2.48 -7.97 -6.56
C LEU A 314 -2.18 -9.41 -6.14
N SER A 315 -3.09 -10.05 -5.41
CA SER A 315 -2.94 -11.45 -4.99
C SER A 315 -2.93 -12.42 -6.17
N VAL A 316 -3.74 -12.18 -7.19
CA VAL A 316 -3.74 -12.97 -8.44
C VAL A 316 -2.44 -12.73 -9.21
N ARG A 317 -2.02 -11.47 -9.34
CA ARG A 317 -0.79 -11.12 -10.06
C ARG A 317 0.45 -11.73 -9.42
N THR A 318 0.58 -11.68 -8.10
CA THR A 318 1.70 -12.32 -7.38
C THR A 318 1.72 -13.84 -7.58
N GLN A 319 0.56 -14.49 -7.60
CA GLN A 319 0.47 -15.91 -7.86
C GLN A 319 0.95 -16.28 -9.29
N VAL A 320 0.59 -15.46 -10.28
CA VAL A 320 1.06 -15.66 -11.67
C VAL A 320 2.58 -15.44 -11.78
N LEU A 321 3.11 -14.40 -11.14
CA LEU A 321 4.57 -14.14 -11.11
C LEU A 321 5.33 -15.31 -10.47
N ASN A 322 4.89 -15.77 -9.31
CA ASN A 322 5.55 -16.87 -8.59
C ASN A 322 5.57 -18.16 -9.43
N ARG A 323 4.50 -18.43 -10.17
CA ARG A 323 4.47 -19.58 -11.11
C ARG A 323 5.47 -19.41 -12.25
N ARG A 324 5.65 -18.19 -12.78
CA ARG A 324 6.66 -17.92 -13.84
C ARG A 324 8.08 -18.08 -13.30
N LEU A 325 8.36 -17.53 -12.11
CA LEU A 325 9.65 -17.67 -11.45
C LEU A 325 10.01 -19.13 -11.16
N ALA A 326 9.06 -19.91 -10.65
CA ALA A 326 9.27 -21.33 -10.40
C ALA A 326 9.63 -22.12 -11.68
N ARG A 327 8.97 -21.83 -12.80
CA ARG A 327 9.32 -22.44 -14.10
C ARG A 327 10.71 -22.04 -14.57
N SER A 328 11.02 -20.75 -14.54
CA SER A 328 12.34 -20.24 -14.95
C SER A 328 13.46 -20.84 -14.11
N ASN A 329 13.27 -21.03 -12.81
CA ASN A 329 14.25 -21.69 -11.93
C ASN A 329 14.46 -23.18 -12.32
N ILE A 330 13.40 -23.89 -12.66
CA ILE A 330 13.51 -25.30 -13.13
C ILE A 330 14.33 -25.36 -14.43
N ASP A 331 14.03 -24.48 -15.40
CA ASP A 331 14.73 -24.44 -16.67
C ASP A 331 16.21 -24.07 -16.49
N LEU A 332 16.51 -23.12 -15.60
CA LEU A 332 17.87 -22.72 -15.25
C LEU A 332 18.65 -23.88 -14.62
N THR A 333 18.06 -24.56 -13.65
CA THR A 333 18.67 -25.72 -12.98
C THR A 333 18.99 -26.83 -13.98
N ARG A 334 18.08 -27.08 -14.92
CA ARG A 334 18.30 -28.06 -15.99
C ARG A 334 19.45 -27.67 -16.92
N SER A 335 19.53 -26.37 -17.28
CA SER A 335 20.61 -25.86 -18.12
C SER A 335 21.98 -25.98 -17.44
N ILE A 336 22.05 -25.67 -16.13
CA ILE A 336 23.28 -25.84 -15.33
C ILE A 336 23.70 -27.31 -15.28
N ALA A 337 22.76 -28.23 -15.07
CA ALA A 337 23.05 -29.66 -15.03
C ALA A 337 23.62 -30.18 -16.36
N LEU A 338 23.04 -29.75 -17.49
CA LEU A 338 23.53 -30.11 -18.82
C LEU A 338 24.91 -29.54 -19.11
N ALA A 339 25.19 -28.28 -18.73
CA ALA A 339 26.49 -27.66 -18.88
C ALA A 339 27.56 -28.41 -18.07
N LYS A 340 27.27 -28.78 -16.82
CA LYS A 340 28.19 -29.55 -15.96
C LYS A 340 28.48 -30.93 -16.54
N GLN A 341 27.49 -31.63 -17.05
CA GLN A 341 27.68 -32.92 -17.69
C GLN A 341 28.56 -32.84 -18.96
N ALA A 342 28.40 -31.77 -19.75
CA ALA A 342 29.24 -31.54 -20.93
C ALA A 342 30.71 -31.29 -20.53
N GLU A 343 30.95 -30.56 -19.46
CA GLU A 343 32.27 -30.27 -18.91
C GLU A 343 32.98 -31.53 -18.37
N GLU A 344 32.25 -32.35 -17.61
CA GLU A 344 32.73 -33.65 -17.12
C GLU A 344 33.08 -34.59 -18.28
N SER A 345 32.25 -34.65 -19.31
CA SER A 345 32.49 -35.45 -20.51
C SER A 345 33.73 -34.99 -21.27
N LYS A 346 33.95 -33.66 -21.38
CA LYS A 346 35.14 -33.08 -22.01
C LYS A 346 36.42 -33.45 -21.24
N SER A 347 36.39 -33.38 -19.92
CA SER A 347 37.52 -33.75 -19.06
C SER A 347 37.92 -35.23 -19.22
N GLN A 348 36.91 -36.12 -19.19
CA GLN A 348 37.14 -37.56 -19.37
C GLN A 348 37.69 -37.90 -20.74
N PHE A 349 37.23 -37.22 -21.79
CA PHE A 349 37.74 -37.39 -23.16
C PHE A 349 39.25 -37.07 -23.26
N PHE A 350 39.70 -35.94 -22.70
CA PHE A 350 41.11 -35.59 -22.71
C PHE A 350 41.98 -36.57 -21.91
N ALA A 351 41.51 -37.01 -20.75
CA ALA A 351 42.22 -38.00 -19.94
C ALA A 351 42.43 -39.33 -20.69
N ASN A 352 41.40 -39.81 -21.39
CA ASN A 352 41.46 -41.04 -22.16
C ASN A 352 42.43 -40.93 -23.37
N ILE A 353 42.33 -39.83 -24.14
CA ILE A 353 43.20 -39.57 -25.28
C ILE A 353 44.66 -39.51 -24.84
N SER A 354 44.94 -38.90 -23.69
CA SER A 354 46.30 -38.88 -23.12
C SER A 354 46.91 -40.25 -23.03
N HIS A 355 46.18 -41.16 -22.42
CA HIS A 355 46.67 -42.51 -22.18
C HIS A 355 46.85 -43.30 -23.49
N GLU A 356 45.91 -43.14 -24.44
CA GLU A 356 45.94 -43.83 -25.70
C GLU A 356 47.02 -43.32 -26.66
N LEU A 357 47.40 -42.04 -26.58
CA LEU A 357 48.52 -41.47 -27.38
C LEU A 357 49.88 -41.75 -26.75
N ARG A 358 50.00 -41.77 -25.43
CA ARG A 358 51.28 -41.98 -24.72
C ARG A 358 51.82 -43.38 -24.98
N THR A 359 50.97 -44.42 -25.00
CA THR A 359 51.39 -45.80 -25.13
C THR A 359 52.12 -46.12 -26.48
N PRO A 360 51.57 -45.79 -27.66
CA PRO A 360 52.24 -46.03 -28.91
C PRO A 360 53.51 -45.15 -29.08
N LEU A 361 53.47 -43.92 -28.52
CA LEU A 361 54.64 -43.04 -28.59
C LEU A 361 55.84 -43.58 -27.78
N HIS A 362 55.57 -44.14 -26.57
CA HIS A 362 56.66 -44.81 -25.81
C HIS A 362 57.18 -46.05 -26.53
N GLY A 363 56.35 -46.78 -27.28
CA GLY A 363 56.76 -47.89 -28.14
C GLY A 363 57.72 -47.43 -29.26
N ILE A 364 57.30 -46.35 -29.97
CA ILE A 364 58.14 -45.77 -31.05
C ILE A 364 59.47 -45.27 -30.48
N LEU A 365 59.43 -44.57 -29.33
CA LEU A 365 60.60 -44.05 -28.66
C LEU A 365 61.59 -45.17 -28.23
N GLY A 366 61.04 -46.25 -27.62
CA GLY A 366 61.82 -47.40 -27.19
C GLY A 366 62.52 -48.12 -28.36
N HIS A 367 61.79 -48.36 -29.44
CA HIS A 367 62.35 -49.03 -30.63
C HIS A 367 63.35 -48.16 -31.37
N SER A 368 63.10 -46.87 -31.51
CA SER A 368 64.08 -45.94 -32.13
C SER A 368 65.31 -45.79 -31.30
N GLN A 369 65.24 -45.81 -29.95
CA GLN A 369 66.35 -45.78 -29.04
C GLN A 369 67.20 -47.06 -29.14
N LEU A 370 66.59 -48.21 -29.28
CA LEU A 370 67.33 -49.47 -29.50
C LEU A 370 68.08 -49.45 -30.84
N LEU A 371 67.47 -48.92 -31.90
CA LEU A 371 68.12 -48.76 -33.19
C LEU A 371 69.33 -47.85 -33.15
N THR A 372 69.35 -46.78 -32.35
CA THR A 372 70.52 -45.87 -32.21
C THR A 372 71.65 -46.48 -31.40
N LEU A 373 71.45 -47.61 -30.72
CA LEU A 373 72.46 -48.36 -30.00
C LEU A 373 73.14 -49.48 -30.85
N GLU A 374 72.57 -49.79 -32.01
CA GLU A 374 73.10 -50.81 -32.94
C GLU A 374 74.05 -50.19 -33.94
N THR A 375 75.00 -51.00 -34.51
CA THR A 375 75.90 -50.57 -35.58
C THR A 375 75.18 -50.56 -36.92
N LEU A 376 74.63 -49.41 -37.28
CA LEU A 376 73.83 -49.24 -38.52
C LEU A 376 74.64 -48.47 -39.57
N PRO A 377 74.32 -48.61 -40.86
CA PRO A 377 74.82 -47.72 -41.92
C PRO A 377 74.46 -46.27 -41.62
N GLU A 378 75.26 -45.31 -42.01
CA GLU A 378 75.18 -43.89 -41.67
C GLU A 378 73.76 -43.31 -41.96
N GLU A 379 73.19 -43.60 -43.17
CA GLU A 379 71.85 -43.17 -43.55
C GLU A 379 70.73 -43.78 -42.67
N ALA A 380 70.92 -45.02 -42.18
CA ALA A 380 69.92 -45.70 -41.30
C ALA A 380 70.03 -45.14 -39.85
N MET A 381 71.23 -44.77 -39.41
CA MET A 381 71.48 -44.15 -38.14
C MET A 381 70.83 -42.76 -38.08
N GLU A 382 71.00 -41.91 -39.13
CA GLU A 382 70.36 -40.60 -39.24
C GLU A 382 68.80 -40.75 -39.23
N SER A 383 68.29 -41.77 -39.90
CA SER A 383 66.85 -42.04 -39.90
C SER A 383 66.32 -42.48 -38.52
N ALA A 384 67.05 -43.34 -37.81
CA ALA A 384 66.72 -43.78 -36.45
C ALA A 384 66.76 -42.61 -35.43
N GLU A 385 67.78 -41.77 -35.53
CA GLU A 385 67.89 -40.54 -34.72
C GLU A 385 66.74 -39.58 -35.01
N SER A 386 66.39 -39.38 -36.30
CA SER A 386 65.25 -38.53 -36.70
C SER A 386 63.95 -39.06 -36.18
N ILE A 387 63.67 -40.38 -36.23
CA ILE A 387 62.46 -40.99 -35.66
C ILE A 387 62.46 -40.79 -34.16
N HIS A 388 63.59 -41.02 -33.47
CA HIS A 388 63.65 -40.80 -32.00
C HIS A 388 63.40 -39.37 -31.61
N GLN A 389 63.98 -38.40 -32.27
CA GLN A 389 63.79 -36.99 -32.05
C GLN A 389 62.30 -36.55 -32.29
N ASN A 390 61.72 -37.04 -33.40
CA ASN A 390 60.33 -36.72 -33.71
C ASN A 390 59.31 -37.36 -32.70
N ALA A 391 59.55 -38.59 -32.27
CA ALA A 391 58.73 -39.27 -31.26
C ALA A 391 58.82 -38.57 -29.91
N LYS A 392 60.02 -38.16 -29.49
CA LYS A 392 60.22 -37.39 -28.26
C LYS A 392 59.46 -36.05 -28.31
N HIS A 393 59.59 -35.34 -29.40
CA HIS A 393 58.91 -34.07 -29.60
C HIS A 393 57.41 -34.21 -29.60
N LEU A 394 56.85 -35.26 -30.23
CA LEU A 394 55.42 -35.51 -30.22
C LEU A 394 54.92 -35.85 -28.82
N LEU A 395 55.69 -36.59 -28.01
CA LEU A 395 55.38 -36.89 -26.64
C LEU A 395 55.32 -35.63 -25.76
N GLU A 396 56.24 -34.68 -25.99
CA GLU A 396 56.26 -33.38 -25.32
C GLU A 396 54.99 -32.58 -25.67
N ILE A 397 54.62 -32.52 -26.97
CA ILE A 397 53.40 -31.84 -27.42
C ILE A 397 52.15 -32.43 -26.74
N VAL A 398 52.02 -33.75 -26.75
CA VAL A 398 50.87 -34.43 -26.13
C VAL A 398 50.79 -34.13 -24.64
N ASN A 399 51.92 -34.19 -23.92
CA ASN A 399 51.92 -33.85 -22.50
C ASN A 399 51.59 -32.37 -22.24
N ASP A 400 52.16 -31.44 -23.02
CA ASP A 400 51.87 -30.01 -22.91
C ASP A 400 50.37 -29.70 -23.13
N VAL A 401 49.73 -30.30 -24.16
CA VAL A 401 48.27 -30.13 -24.42
C VAL A 401 47.42 -30.65 -23.28
N LEU A 402 47.83 -31.74 -22.68
CA LEU A 402 47.11 -32.36 -21.59
C LEU A 402 47.24 -31.59 -20.28
N ASP A 403 48.47 -31.14 -19.98
CA ASP A 403 48.73 -30.34 -18.79
C ASP A 403 47.98 -28.98 -18.89
N LEU A 404 47.96 -28.38 -20.08
CA LEU A 404 47.20 -27.18 -20.36
C LEU A 404 45.68 -27.43 -20.16
N SER A 405 45.16 -28.56 -20.72
CA SER A 405 43.77 -28.91 -20.57
C SER A 405 43.35 -29.18 -19.11
N LYS A 406 44.22 -29.84 -18.33
CA LYS A 406 43.98 -30.07 -16.88
C LYS A 406 43.97 -28.76 -16.10
N ALA A 407 44.88 -27.86 -16.43
CA ALA A 407 44.99 -26.55 -15.79
C ALA A 407 43.76 -25.65 -16.14
N GLU A 408 43.30 -25.64 -17.41
CA GLU A 408 42.09 -24.91 -17.85
C GLU A 408 40.80 -25.44 -17.21
N LEU A 409 40.69 -26.74 -16.99
CA LEU A 409 39.55 -27.38 -16.37
C LEU A 409 39.55 -27.29 -14.84
N GLY A 410 40.57 -26.70 -14.22
CA GLY A 410 40.71 -26.60 -12.78
C GLY A 410 40.86 -27.95 -12.05
N VAL A 411 41.22 -29.02 -12.81
CA VAL A 411 41.41 -30.37 -12.27
C VAL A 411 42.79 -30.50 -11.59
N GLN A 412 43.74 -29.67 -11.98
CA GLN A 412 45.10 -29.67 -11.41
C GLN A 412 45.12 -28.80 -10.15
N LEU A 413 45.29 -29.42 -9.00
CA LEU A 413 45.46 -28.74 -7.72
C LEU A 413 46.95 -28.64 -7.40
N ALA A 414 47.39 -27.50 -6.87
CA ALA A 414 48.76 -27.32 -6.44
C ALA A 414 48.99 -28.03 -5.08
N GLU A 415 50.02 -28.89 -5.01
CA GLU A 415 50.44 -29.58 -3.79
C GLU A 415 51.47 -28.75 -3.05
N MET A 416 50.99 -27.83 -2.20
CA MET A 416 51.88 -26.93 -1.47
C MET A 416 52.72 -27.66 -0.42
N SER A 417 54.05 -27.49 -0.51
CA SER A 417 55.04 -28.09 0.41
C SER A 417 56.16 -27.10 0.73
N GLN A 418 56.94 -27.38 1.76
CA GLN A 418 58.15 -26.60 2.04
C GLN A 418 59.25 -27.02 1.08
N VAL A 419 59.78 -26.05 0.34
CA VAL A 419 60.80 -26.26 -0.68
C VAL A 419 62.06 -25.45 -0.35
N THR A 420 63.22 -26.11 -0.36
CA THR A 420 64.54 -25.44 -0.21
C THR A 420 64.86 -24.73 -1.52
N VAL A 421 64.79 -23.38 -1.50
CA VAL A 421 64.96 -22.55 -2.71
C VAL A 421 66.28 -22.86 -3.42
N ARG A 422 67.40 -22.81 -2.68
CA ARG A 422 68.71 -23.04 -3.25
C ARG A 422 68.81 -24.38 -3.95
N ALA A 423 68.35 -25.45 -3.30
CA ALA A 423 68.43 -26.80 -3.85
C ALA A 423 67.63 -26.96 -5.15
N LEU A 424 66.38 -26.38 -5.19
CA LEU A 424 65.50 -26.44 -6.36
C LEU A 424 66.19 -25.72 -7.58
N PHE A 425 66.69 -24.51 -7.37
CA PHE A 425 67.30 -23.74 -8.47
C PHE A 425 68.66 -24.35 -8.92
N ASP A 426 69.49 -24.91 -8.01
CA ASP A 426 70.66 -25.64 -8.35
C ASP A 426 70.34 -26.90 -9.19
N GLU A 427 69.26 -27.61 -8.91
CA GLU A 427 68.77 -28.74 -9.69
C GLU A 427 68.35 -28.32 -11.11
N ILE A 428 67.64 -27.22 -11.28
CA ILE A 428 67.27 -26.70 -12.59
C ILE A 428 68.46 -26.30 -13.40
N VAL A 429 69.42 -25.60 -12.80
CA VAL A 429 70.64 -25.22 -13.51
C VAL A 429 71.46 -26.43 -13.90
N LYS A 430 71.62 -27.44 -13.03
CA LYS A 430 72.33 -28.72 -13.35
C LYS A 430 71.63 -29.46 -14.49
N LEU A 431 70.29 -29.49 -14.51
CA LEU A 431 69.56 -30.15 -15.60
C LEU A 431 69.84 -29.56 -16.95
N HIS A 432 70.07 -28.25 -17.05
CA HIS A 432 70.34 -27.53 -18.31
C HIS A 432 71.82 -27.27 -18.58
N ALA A 433 72.74 -27.62 -17.67
CA ALA A 433 74.14 -27.34 -17.79
C ALA A 433 74.83 -28.03 -19.01
N ALA A 434 74.41 -29.27 -19.31
CA ALA A 434 74.92 -30.00 -20.45
C ALA A 434 74.55 -29.38 -21.80
N ASP A 435 73.24 -28.97 -21.92
CA ASP A 435 72.72 -28.28 -23.13
C ASP A 435 73.38 -26.91 -23.32
N ALA A 436 73.53 -26.15 -22.24
CA ALA A 436 74.24 -24.87 -22.25
C ALA A 436 75.72 -25.04 -22.71
N ALA A 437 76.45 -26.02 -22.15
CA ALA A 437 77.81 -26.30 -22.49
C ALA A 437 77.98 -26.76 -23.96
N GLN A 438 77.04 -27.62 -24.43
CA GLN A 438 77.03 -28.08 -25.83
C GLN A 438 76.86 -26.91 -26.81
N ARG A 439 76.08 -25.89 -26.42
CA ARG A 439 75.78 -24.67 -27.20
C ARG A 439 76.88 -23.56 -26.98
N GLY A 440 77.82 -23.77 -26.10
CA GLY A 440 78.87 -22.79 -25.77
C GLY A 440 78.31 -21.56 -25.00
N LEU A 441 77.20 -21.71 -24.26
CA LEU A 441 76.61 -20.65 -23.51
C LEU A 441 76.98 -20.72 -22.02
N ALA A 442 77.16 -19.56 -21.38
CA ALA A 442 77.33 -19.49 -19.94
C ALA A 442 75.96 -19.51 -19.24
N LEU A 443 75.73 -20.49 -18.34
CA LEU A 443 74.53 -20.55 -17.53
C LEU A 443 74.87 -20.23 -16.07
N ASN A 444 74.34 -19.14 -15.55
CA ASN A 444 74.66 -18.62 -14.22
C ASN A 444 73.45 -18.58 -13.30
N LEU A 445 73.63 -18.97 -12.04
CA LEU A 445 72.60 -18.82 -10.99
C LEU A 445 73.04 -17.79 -9.94
N ARG A 446 72.22 -16.86 -9.61
CA ARG A 446 72.40 -15.92 -8.51
C ARG A 446 71.17 -15.88 -7.61
N VAL A 447 71.31 -16.39 -6.40
CA VAL A 447 70.28 -16.29 -5.36
C VAL A 447 70.77 -15.21 -4.38
N ASP A 448 69.91 -14.20 -4.20
CA ASP A 448 70.17 -13.08 -3.29
C ASP A 448 70.20 -13.57 -1.84
N PRO A 449 71.04 -13.05 -0.95
CA PRO A 449 71.13 -13.45 0.45
C PRO A 449 69.84 -13.19 1.26
N GLU A 450 69.01 -12.29 0.79
CA GLU A 450 67.68 -11.98 1.46
C GLU A 450 66.62 -13.00 1.12
N VAL A 451 66.84 -13.93 0.18
CA VAL A 451 65.85 -14.98 -0.15
C VAL A 451 65.77 -16.01 0.95
N PRO A 452 64.58 -16.30 1.48
CA PRO A 452 64.38 -17.32 2.51
C PRO A 452 64.90 -18.68 2.02
N GLU A 453 65.52 -19.44 2.92
CA GLU A 453 66.02 -20.79 2.61
C GLU A 453 64.86 -21.75 2.24
N LEU A 454 63.67 -21.56 2.90
CA LEU A 454 62.46 -22.37 2.67
C LEU A 454 61.32 -21.47 2.20
N VAL A 455 60.61 -21.90 1.17
CA VAL A 455 59.37 -21.29 0.69
C VAL A 455 58.26 -22.34 0.59
N VAL A 456 57.00 -21.92 0.74
CA VAL A 456 55.85 -22.82 0.58
C VAL A 456 55.32 -22.69 -0.84
N THR A 457 55.50 -23.74 -1.63
CA THR A 457 55.08 -23.81 -3.04
C THR A 457 54.95 -25.28 -3.48
N ASP A 458 54.42 -25.51 -4.67
CA ASP A 458 54.50 -26.82 -5.32
C ASP A 458 55.82 -26.90 -6.10
N ALA A 459 56.73 -27.77 -5.63
CA ALA A 459 58.06 -27.95 -6.24
C ALA A 459 57.96 -28.44 -7.70
N THR A 460 57.00 -29.29 -8.03
CA THR A 460 56.83 -29.90 -9.35
C THR A 460 56.37 -28.85 -10.36
N LEU A 461 55.33 -28.08 -10.01
CA LEU A 461 54.82 -27.02 -10.88
C LEU A 461 55.88 -25.91 -11.06
N LEU A 462 56.56 -25.52 -9.99
CA LEU A 462 57.61 -24.51 -10.08
C LEU A 462 58.78 -25.00 -10.96
N LYS A 463 59.24 -26.25 -10.83
CA LYS A 463 60.28 -26.82 -11.73
C LYS A 463 59.79 -26.82 -13.17
N GLN A 464 58.55 -27.15 -13.46
CA GLN A 464 58.00 -27.13 -14.82
C GLN A 464 57.99 -25.72 -15.42
N ILE A 465 57.60 -24.69 -14.64
CA ILE A 465 57.66 -23.29 -15.06
C ILE A 465 59.14 -22.91 -15.39
N LEU A 466 60.07 -23.18 -14.47
CA LEU A 466 61.47 -22.83 -14.62
C LEU A 466 62.11 -23.57 -15.78
N HIS A 467 61.79 -24.85 -15.97
CA HIS A 467 62.22 -25.62 -17.13
C HIS A 467 61.80 -24.95 -18.43
N ASN A 468 60.55 -24.54 -18.57
CA ASN A 468 60.05 -23.84 -19.75
C ASN A 468 60.76 -22.50 -19.98
N LEU A 469 61.02 -21.72 -18.93
CA LEU A 469 61.69 -20.43 -19.07
C LEU A 469 63.16 -20.58 -19.41
N VAL A 470 63.93 -21.46 -18.74
CA VAL A 470 65.36 -21.69 -18.96
C VAL A 470 65.60 -22.38 -20.32
N SER A 471 64.80 -23.38 -20.67
CA SER A 471 64.86 -24.05 -21.96
C SER A 471 64.62 -23.06 -23.10
N ASN A 472 63.64 -22.17 -23.01
CA ASN A 472 63.40 -21.12 -23.99
C ASN A 472 64.57 -20.14 -24.08
N ALA A 473 65.15 -19.70 -22.95
CA ALA A 473 66.29 -18.80 -22.92
C ALA A 473 67.49 -19.40 -23.63
N LEU A 474 67.86 -20.68 -23.37
CA LEU A 474 68.93 -21.40 -24.04
C LEU A 474 68.66 -21.62 -25.54
N LYS A 475 67.43 -21.93 -25.91
CA LYS A 475 66.99 -22.18 -27.27
C LYS A 475 67.12 -20.96 -28.18
N PHE A 476 66.87 -19.76 -27.65
CA PHE A 476 66.79 -18.51 -28.38
C PHE A 476 68.04 -17.64 -28.20
N THR A 477 69.13 -18.19 -27.55
CA THR A 477 70.46 -17.57 -27.41
C THR A 477 71.47 -18.34 -28.23
N ASP A 478 72.01 -17.71 -29.26
CA ASP A 478 73.03 -18.33 -30.10
C ASP A 478 74.45 -18.17 -29.52
N LYS A 479 74.76 -17.03 -28.91
CA LYS A 479 76.03 -16.72 -28.24
C LYS A 479 75.77 -15.83 -27.03
N GLY A 480 76.57 -16.03 -25.97
CA GLY A 480 76.48 -15.21 -24.77
C GLY A 480 76.14 -16.00 -23.53
N SER A 481 75.12 -15.56 -22.77
CA SER A 481 74.81 -16.15 -21.48
C SER A 481 73.32 -16.15 -21.16
N VAL A 482 72.92 -17.12 -20.35
CA VAL A 482 71.62 -17.16 -19.66
C VAL A 482 71.89 -17.05 -18.16
N SER A 483 71.17 -16.18 -17.49
CA SER A 483 71.29 -16.00 -16.03
C SER A 483 69.91 -16.12 -15.34
N VAL A 484 69.88 -16.94 -14.31
CA VAL A 484 68.70 -17.07 -13.40
C VAL A 484 69.04 -16.29 -12.16
N ARG A 485 68.21 -15.31 -11.85
CA ARG A 485 68.35 -14.48 -10.65
C ARG A 485 67.08 -14.65 -9.79
N VAL A 486 67.29 -14.87 -8.49
CA VAL A 486 66.21 -15.03 -7.50
C VAL A 486 66.38 -13.96 -6.45
N VAL A 487 65.36 -13.14 -6.26
CA VAL A 487 65.32 -12.05 -5.27
C VAL A 487 64.01 -12.01 -4.54
N VAL A 488 63.96 -11.32 -3.41
CA VAL A 488 62.70 -10.99 -2.73
C VAL A 488 62.32 -9.56 -3.10
N ASN A 489 61.09 -9.40 -3.53
CA ASN A 489 60.49 -8.09 -3.79
C ASN A 489 59.19 -7.97 -2.99
N ALA A 490 59.22 -7.14 -1.95
CA ALA A 490 58.14 -7.01 -0.98
C ALA A 490 57.72 -8.38 -0.35
N ALA A 491 56.53 -8.87 -0.60
CA ALA A 491 56.03 -10.16 -0.10
C ALA A 491 56.10 -11.29 -1.16
N HIS A 492 56.90 -11.13 -2.22
CA HIS A 492 56.95 -12.08 -3.33
C HIS A 492 58.39 -12.53 -3.60
N LEU A 493 58.53 -13.80 -3.94
CA LEU A 493 59.74 -14.32 -4.56
C LEU A 493 59.70 -13.93 -6.05
N LEU A 494 60.68 -13.15 -6.51
CA LEU A 494 60.85 -12.79 -7.92
C LEU A 494 61.96 -13.61 -8.51
N VAL A 495 61.67 -14.35 -9.57
CA VAL A 495 62.62 -15.12 -10.37
C VAL A 495 62.71 -14.50 -11.73
N GLU A 496 63.90 -14.10 -12.11
CA GLU A 496 64.26 -13.53 -13.44
C GLU A 496 65.13 -14.51 -14.22
N VAL A 497 64.67 -14.89 -15.40
CA VAL A 497 65.50 -15.65 -16.38
C VAL A 497 65.85 -14.68 -17.50
N LYS A 498 67.12 -14.23 -17.50
CA LYS A 498 67.64 -13.28 -18.48
C LYS A 498 68.47 -14.01 -19.49
N ASP A 499 68.21 -13.78 -20.76
CA ASP A 499 69.02 -14.23 -21.89
C ASP A 499 69.66 -13.05 -22.64
N THR A 500 70.77 -13.32 -23.37
CA THR A 500 71.40 -12.36 -24.28
C THR A 500 71.12 -12.73 -25.74
N GLY A 501 69.95 -13.34 -25.98
CA GLY A 501 69.57 -13.83 -27.30
C GLY A 501 69.02 -12.73 -28.21
N ARG A 502 68.28 -13.15 -29.21
CA ARG A 502 67.78 -12.26 -30.27
C ARG A 502 66.69 -11.25 -29.80
N GLY A 503 66.12 -11.45 -28.63
CA GLY A 503 65.01 -10.62 -28.12
C GLY A 503 63.73 -10.82 -28.89
N ILE A 504 62.65 -10.09 -28.44
CA ILE A 504 61.27 -10.18 -28.94
C ILE A 504 60.81 -8.79 -29.31
N SER A 505 60.16 -8.64 -30.49
CA SER A 505 59.59 -7.37 -30.94
C SER A 505 58.44 -6.90 -30.00
N VAL A 506 58.27 -5.61 -29.91
CA VAL A 506 57.17 -5.03 -29.04
C VAL A 506 55.80 -5.57 -29.44
N GLU A 507 55.59 -5.79 -30.74
CA GLU A 507 54.33 -6.30 -31.29
C GLU A 507 54.04 -7.74 -30.85
N ASP A 508 55.10 -8.57 -30.70
CA ASP A 508 54.96 -9.98 -30.35
C ASP A 508 54.93 -10.24 -28.85
N GLN A 509 55.44 -9.31 -28.02
CA GLN A 509 55.51 -9.51 -26.57
C GLN A 509 54.15 -9.79 -25.93
N GLY A 510 53.04 -9.15 -26.41
CA GLY A 510 51.68 -9.42 -25.93
C GLY A 510 51.11 -10.79 -26.33
N ARG A 511 51.74 -11.44 -27.34
CA ARG A 511 51.19 -12.67 -27.94
C ARG A 511 51.95 -13.94 -27.54
N VAL A 512 53.17 -13.84 -27.02
CA VAL A 512 54.05 -15.00 -26.72
C VAL A 512 53.48 -15.94 -25.64
N PHE A 513 52.56 -15.45 -24.82
CA PHE A 513 51.82 -16.24 -23.81
C PHE A 513 50.52 -16.85 -24.33
N ASN A 514 50.13 -16.61 -25.58
CA ASN A 514 48.95 -17.25 -26.17
C ASN A 514 49.31 -18.65 -26.67
N SER A 515 48.45 -19.64 -26.45
CA SER A 515 48.63 -21.01 -26.89
C SER A 515 48.83 -21.09 -28.41
N TYR A 516 49.73 -21.96 -28.86
CA TYR A 516 50.08 -22.19 -30.27
C TYR A 516 50.68 -20.97 -30.99
N THR A 517 51.13 -19.96 -30.26
CA THR A 517 51.75 -18.79 -30.87
C THR A 517 53.27 -19.01 -31.02
N GLN A 518 53.78 -18.89 -32.24
CA GLN A 518 55.19 -18.90 -32.57
C GLN A 518 55.53 -17.61 -33.31
N VAL A 519 56.58 -16.91 -32.87
CA VAL A 519 57.06 -15.70 -33.52
C VAL A 519 57.85 -16.11 -34.74
N GLN A 520 57.32 -15.98 -35.96
CA GLN A 520 57.98 -16.30 -37.23
C GLN A 520 58.88 -15.14 -37.61
N GLN A 521 60.19 -15.35 -37.59
CA GLN A 521 61.14 -14.49 -38.28
C GLN A 521 61.69 -15.22 -39.51
N LEU A 522 61.80 -14.51 -40.64
CA LEU A 522 61.87 -14.99 -42.02
C LEU A 522 63.08 -15.77 -42.44
N GLU A 523 64.12 -16.06 -41.60
CA GLU A 523 65.41 -16.53 -42.12
C GLU A 523 66.04 -17.78 -41.49
N ILE A 524 65.49 -18.45 -40.48
CA ILE A 524 66.17 -19.67 -39.95
C ILE A 524 65.20 -20.83 -39.74
N ARG A 525 65.37 -21.82 -40.60
CA ARG A 525 64.55 -23.07 -40.71
C ARG A 525 64.89 -24.12 -39.67
N THR A 526 65.10 -23.89 -38.39
CA THR A 526 65.41 -25.07 -37.53
C THR A 526 65.00 -24.99 -36.05
N ILE A 527 64.31 -23.97 -35.57
CA ILE A 527 63.93 -23.94 -34.16
C ILE A 527 62.52 -24.44 -34.00
N ARG A 528 62.37 -25.78 -33.87
CA ARG A 528 61.05 -26.41 -33.57
C ARG A 528 60.64 -26.15 -32.13
N GLY A 529 59.37 -25.76 -31.91
CA GLY A 529 58.71 -25.63 -30.58
C GLY A 529 57.25 -25.81 -30.69
N THR A 530 56.58 -26.15 -29.58
CA THR A 530 55.10 -26.41 -29.50
C THR A 530 54.27 -25.13 -29.52
N GLY A 531 54.86 -24.03 -29.07
CA GLY A 531 54.13 -22.78 -28.79
C GLY A 531 53.20 -22.89 -27.57
N LEU A 532 53.32 -23.94 -26.77
CA LEU A 532 52.48 -24.21 -25.59
C LEU A 532 53.20 -23.94 -24.26
N GLY A 533 54.57 -24.01 -24.23
CA GLY A 533 55.34 -23.93 -22.99
C GLY A 533 55.13 -22.64 -22.19
N LEU A 534 55.07 -21.47 -22.86
CA LEU A 534 54.85 -20.19 -22.17
C LEU A 534 53.39 -20.02 -21.71
N SER A 535 52.40 -20.50 -22.47
CA SER A 535 51.01 -20.49 -22.06
C SER A 535 50.75 -21.42 -20.87
N LEU A 536 51.38 -22.60 -20.87
CA LEU A 536 51.37 -23.52 -19.74
C LEU A 536 52.04 -22.91 -18.52
N ALA A 537 53.26 -22.33 -18.69
CA ALA A 537 53.96 -21.65 -17.60
C ALA A 537 53.11 -20.55 -16.95
N ARG A 538 52.38 -19.78 -17.76
CA ARG A 538 51.47 -18.74 -17.26
C ARG A 538 50.33 -19.34 -16.44
N GLN A 539 49.75 -20.44 -16.89
CA GLN A 539 48.65 -21.11 -16.21
C GLN A 539 49.11 -21.75 -14.89
N LEU A 540 50.27 -22.41 -14.90
CA LEU A 540 50.90 -22.96 -13.70
C LEU A 540 51.31 -21.88 -12.68
N ALA A 541 51.81 -20.72 -13.17
CA ALA A 541 52.10 -19.58 -12.30
C ALA A 541 50.81 -19.07 -11.59
N SER A 542 49.71 -18.98 -12.33
CA SER A 542 48.41 -18.61 -11.78
C SER A 542 47.90 -19.61 -10.72
N LEU A 543 48.10 -20.94 -10.94
CA LEU A 543 47.76 -21.98 -9.95
C LEU A 543 48.59 -21.84 -8.66
N LEU A 544 49.82 -21.37 -8.75
CA LEU A 544 50.66 -21.06 -7.59
C LEU A 544 50.34 -19.70 -6.94
N GLY A 545 49.36 -18.95 -7.50
CA GLY A 545 48.97 -17.62 -7.05
C GLY A 545 49.97 -16.53 -7.42
N GLY A 546 50.81 -16.80 -8.43
CA GLY A 546 51.83 -15.91 -8.96
C GLY A 546 51.50 -15.36 -10.34
N GLU A 547 52.40 -14.56 -10.88
CA GLU A 547 52.29 -13.98 -12.22
C GLU A 547 53.60 -14.19 -12.99
N ILE A 548 53.49 -14.34 -14.31
CA ILE A 548 54.64 -14.42 -15.23
C ILE A 548 54.55 -13.29 -16.25
N GLY A 549 55.69 -12.71 -16.59
CA GLY A 549 55.77 -11.65 -17.58
C GLY A 549 57.10 -11.61 -18.30
N LEU A 550 57.25 -10.61 -19.14
CA LEU A 550 58.35 -10.46 -20.07
C LEU A 550 58.74 -9.00 -20.22
N SER A 551 60.03 -8.76 -20.28
CA SER A 551 60.64 -7.52 -20.75
C SER A 551 61.70 -7.86 -21.77
N SER A 552 61.62 -7.37 -23.01
CA SER A 552 62.61 -7.74 -24.09
C SER A 552 62.84 -6.58 -25.04
N ARG A 553 64.04 -6.56 -25.63
CA ARG A 553 64.38 -5.70 -26.75
C ARG A 553 65.02 -6.52 -27.86
N LEU A 554 64.57 -6.27 -29.08
CA LEU A 554 65.07 -6.97 -30.25
C LEU A 554 66.59 -6.72 -30.40
N GLY A 555 67.42 -7.79 -30.47
CA GLY A 555 68.86 -7.75 -30.55
C GLY A 555 69.60 -7.62 -29.21
N GLU A 556 68.89 -7.40 -28.07
CA GLU A 556 69.56 -7.23 -26.76
C GLU A 556 69.25 -8.40 -25.80
N GLY A 557 68.27 -9.28 -26.14
CA GLY A 557 67.80 -10.40 -25.32
C GLY A 557 66.53 -10.18 -24.63
N SER A 558 66.17 -11.10 -23.73
CA SER A 558 64.89 -11.06 -22.99
C SER A 558 65.10 -11.32 -21.51
N ILE A 559 64.18 -10.82 -20.70
CA ILE A 559 64.02 -11.13 -19.27
C ILE A 559 62.61 -11.66 -19.08
N PHE A 560 62.45 -12.94 -18.82
CA PHE A 560 61.26 -13.54 -18.36
C PHE A 560 61.25 -13.52 -16.83
N TRP A 561 60.18 -13.05 -16.23
CA TRP A 561 60.06 -12.99 -14.77
C TRP A 561 58.85 -13.74 -14.27
N LEU A 562 58.97 -14.34 -13.09
CA LEU A 562 57.93 -15.03 -12.35
C LEU A 562 57.89 -14.44 -10.95
N THR A 563 56.69 -14.05 -10.50
CA THR A 563 56.45 -13.68 -9.11
C THR A 563 55.64 -14.77 -8.40
N LEU A 564 56.03 -15.14 -7.20
CA LEU A 564 55.29 -16.07 -6.34
C LEU A 564 55.11 -15.46 -4.96
N PRO A 565 53.91 -15.53 -4.36
CA PRO A 565 53.68 -15.02 -3.01
C PRO A 565 54.47 -15.83 -1.98
N LEU A 566 55.18 -15.15 -1.06
CA LEU A 566 55.82 -15.78 0.09
C LEU A 566 54.73 -16.08 1.14
N ARG A 567 54.27 -17.33 1.19
CA ARG A 567 53.21 -17.79 2.06
C ARG A 567 53.75 -18.52 3.29
N SER A 568 53.03 -18.39 4.43
CA SER A 568 53.21 -19.33 5.54
C SER A 568 52.49 -20.64 5.26
N MET A 569 52.91 -21.73 5.90
CA MET A 569 52.31 -23.06 5.73
C MET A 569 50.83 -23.05 6.17
N GLU A 570 50.46 -22.27 7.21
CA GLU A 570 49.08 -22.14 7.70
C GLU A 570 48.16 -21.45 6.69
N ALA A 571 48.68 -20.42 5.99
CA ALA A 571 47.92 -19.71 4.95
C ALA A 571 47.68 -20.60 3.73
N ALA A 572 48.66 -21.40 3.30
CA ALA A 572 48.53 -22.29 2.15
C ALA A 572 47.52 -23.42 2.36
N ILE A 573 47.39 -23.95 3.58
CA ILE A 573 46.41 -25.01 3.91
C ILE A 573 44.97 -24.46 3.97
N SER A 574 44.79 -23.20 4.34
CA SER A 574 43.44 -22.58 4.44
C SER A 574 42.81 -22.27 3.07
N GLU A 575 43.62 -21.92 2.07
CA GLU A 575 43.16 -21.62 0.69
C GLU A 575 42.87 -22.90 -0.14
N GLY A 576 43.52 -24.03 0.16
CA GLY A 576 43.23 -25.31 -0.52
C GLY A 576 41.94 -26.02 -0.10
N LYS A 577 41.18 -25.45 0.85
CA LYS A 577 39.91 -26.00 1.34
C LYS A 577 38.64 -25.22 0.84
N GLN A 578 38.79 -24.18 0.07
CA GLN A 578 37.73 -23.48 -0.63
C GLN A 578 37.63 -23.92 -2.09
#